data_36bc148b1e1ab91f233bddbad5c2f19d
#
_entry.id   36bc148b1e1ab91f233bddbad5c2f19d
#
_cell.length_a   1.000
_cell.length_b   1.000
_cell.length_c   1.000
_cell.angle_alpha   90.00
_cell.angle_beta   90.00
_cell.angle_gamma   90.00
#
_symmetry.space_group_name_H-M   'P 1'
#
loop_
_entity.id
_entity.type
_entity.pdbx_description
1 polymer ?
#
loop_
_entity_poly.entity_id
_entity_poly.type
_entity_poly.pdbx_seq_one_letter_code
_entity_poly.pdbx_strand_id
1 'polypeptide(L)' 'MRYSVHCPSTPYENSSFVDIDDAWGLCLDLSEEFGYAEVRQGDHFLGSYTNGQ' A
#
# COMPACT_ATOMS: atom_id res chain seq x y z
N MET A 1 13.49 -0.51 9.03
CA MET A 1 12.14 0.04 9.11
C MET A 1 11.21 -0.76 8.22
N ARG A 2 9.97 -0.86 8.63
CA ARG A 2 8.99 -1.65 7.88
C ARG A 2 7.92 -0.75 7.28
N TYR A 3 7.47 -1.15 6.12
CA TYR A 3 6.40 -0.46 5.42
C TYR A 3 5.17 -1.35 5.39
N SER A 4 3.99 -0.75 5.42
CA SER A 4 2.74 -1.47 5.33
C SER A 4 1.93 -0.96 4.14
N VAL A 5 1.15 -1.88 3.55
CA VAL A 5 0.23 -1.55 2.46
C VAL A 5 -1.18 -1.86 2.95
N HIS A 6 -2.06 -0.89 2.82
CA HIS A 6 -3.45 -0.99 3.26
C HIS A 6 -4.39 -0.79 2.09
N CYS A 7 -5.39 -1.65 1.99
CA CYS A 7 -6.43 -1.54 0.97
C CYS A 7 -7.80 -1.57 1.65
N PRO A 8 -8.44 -0.42 1.86
CA PRO A 8 -9.72 -0.36 2.58
C PRO A 8 -10.88 -1.06 1.88
N SER A 9 -10.80 -1.24 0.57
CA SER A 9 -11.86 -1.90 -0.20
C SER A 9 -11.96 -3.40 0.10
N THR A 10 -10.92 -3.97 0.69
CA THR A 10 -10.86 -5.36 1.11
C THR A 10 -10.04 -5.40 2.38
N PRO A 11 -10.25 -6.38 3.29
CA PRO A 11 -9.46 -6.46 4.52
C PRO A 11 -8.04 -6.93 4.25
N TYR A 12 -7.31 -6.17 3.45
CA TYR A 12 -5.93 -6.47 3.11
C TYR A 12 -4.99 -5.53 3.87
N GLU A 13 -4.05 -6.11 4.55
CA GLU A 13 -3.01 -5.36 5.23
C GLU A 13 -1.74 -6.20 5.26
N ASN A 14 -0.64 -5.62 4.80
CA ASN A 14 0.65 -6.30 4.83
C ASN A 14 1.71 -5.31 5.29
N SER A 15 2.39 -5.63 6.37
CA SER A 15 3.40 -4.77 6.97
C SER A 15 4.78 -5.42 7.00
N SER A 16 5.03 -6.37 6.11
CA SER A 16 6.29 -7.11 6.10
C SER A 16 7.30 -6.60 5.08
N PHE A 17 7.05 -5.46 4.47
CA PHE A 17 7.96 -4.89 3.47
C PHE A 17 9.10 -4.13 4.15
N VAL A 18 10.32 -4.47 3.75
CA VAL A 18 11.53 -3.76 4.20
C VAL A 18 11.96 -2.76 3.15
N ASP A 19 11.67 -3.04 1.88
CA ASP A 19 12.02 -2.20 0.75
C ASP A 19 10.78 -1.40 0.33
N ILE A 20 10.91 -0.09 0.27
CA ILE A 20 9.81 0.79 -0.10
C ILE A 20 9.33 0.55 -1.54
N ASP A 21 10.24 0.17 -2.44
CA ASP A 21 9.85 -0.10 -3.82
C ASP A 21 8.91 -1.30 -3.91
N ASP A 22 9.14 -2.33 -3.10
CA ASP A 22 8.24 -3.49 -3.04
C ASP A 22 6.87 -3.09 -2.50
N ALA A 23 6.85 -2.25 -1.48
CA ALA A 23 5.58 -1.77 -0.92
C ALA A 23 4.79 -0.97 -1.96
N TRP A 24 5.45 -0.08 -2.69
CA TRP A 24 4.80 0.71 -3.73
C TRP A 24 4.29 -0.16 -4.88
N GLY A 25 5.04 -1.20 -5.24
CA GLY A 25 4.60 -2.12 -6.29
C GLY A 25 3.30 -2.82 -5.93
N LEU A 26 3.19 -3.34 -4.71
CA LEU A 26 1.96 -3.97 -4.27
C LEU A 26 0.83 -2.95 -4.14
N CYS A 27 1.14 -1.75 -3.64
CA CYS A 27 0.14 -0.69 -3.51
C CYS A 27 -0.49 -0.36 -4.87
N LEU A 28 0.35 -0.24 -5.90
CA LEU A 28 -0.14 0.03 -7.25
C LEU A 28 -1.05 -1.08 -7.76
N ASP A 29 -0.62 -2.34 -7.60
CA ASP A 29 -1.42 -3.49 -8.03
C ASP A 29 -2.77 -3.53 -7.33
N LEU A 30 -2.81 -3.32 -6.03
CA LEU A 30 -4.05 -3.33 -5.28
C LEU A 30 -4.97 -2.18 -5.65
N SER A 31 -4.41 -1.00 -5.92
CA SER A 31 -5.23 0.13 -6.33
C SER A 31 -5.86 -0.10 -7.70
N GLU A 32 -5.17 -0.76 -8.61
CA GLU A 32 -5.73 -1.10 -9.91
C GLU A 32 -6.87 -2.11 -9.79
N GLU A 33 -6.73 -3.07 -8.88
CA GLU A 33 -7.73 -4.13 -8.72
C GLU A 33 -8.91 -3.70 -7.87
N PHE A 34 -8.66 -2.98 -6.78
CA PHE A 34 -9.68 -2.64 -5.79
C PHE A 34 -10.03 -1.16 -5.73
N GLY A 35 -9.34 -0.32 -6.46
CA GLY A 35 -9.66 1.09 -6.58
C GLY A 35 -8.84 2.02 -5.71
N TYR A 36 -8.30 1.54 -4.59
CA TYR A 36 -7.51 2.38 -3.69
C TYR A 36 -6.61 1.53 -2.82
N ALA A 37 -5.39 1.98 -2.64
CA ALA A 37 -4.47 1.40 -1.66
C ALA A 37 -3.48 2.47 -1.21
N GLU A 38 -2.94 2.29 -0.02
CA GLU A 38 -2.01 3.26 0.56
C GLU A 38 -0.80 2.57 1.17
N VAL A 39 0.30 3.31 1.25
CA VAL A 39 1.53 2.86 1.90
C VAL A 39 1.75 3.68 3.14
N ARG A 40 2.05 3.00 4.24
CA ARG A 40 2.37 3.64 5.52
C ARG A 40 3.69 3.12 6.05
N GLN A 41 4.34 3.93 6.87
CA GLN A 41 5.54 3.53 7.58
C GLN A 41 5.26 3.74 9.08
N GLY A 42 4.96 2.65 9.79
CA GLY A 42 4.48 2.77 11.15
C GLY A 42 3.20 3.58 11.18
N ASP A 43 3.21 4.70 11.87
CA ASP A 43 2.06 5.60 11.96
C ASP A 43 2.05 6.68 10.90
N HIS A 44 3.06 6.70 10.01
CA HIS A 44 3.18 7.73 8.99
C HIS A 44 2.56 7.29 7.68
N PHE A 45 1.62 8.09 7.19
CA PHE A 45 1.09 7.93 5.85
C PHE A 45 2.11 8.45 4.85
N LEU A 46 2.55 7.60 3.92
CA LEU A 46 3.54 7.99 2.91
C LEU A 46 2.90 8.42 1.60
N GLY A 47 1.85 7.74 1.20
CA GLY A 47 1.17 8.07 -0.03
C GLY A 47 0.17 6.99 -0.40
N SER A 48 -0.51 7.20 -1.53
CA SER A 48 -1.54 6.27 -1.99
C SER A 48 -1.64 6.30 -3.51
N TYR A 49 -2.28 5.25 -4.03
CA TYR A 49 -2.72 5.21 -5.42
C TYR A 49 -4.23 5.05 -5.45
N THR A 50 -4.86 5.67 -6.44
CA THR A 50 -6.28 5.52 -6.70
C THR A 50 -6.44 5.08 -8.14
N ASN A 51 -7.06 3.91 -8.36
CA ASN A 51 -7.26 3.34 -9.70
C ASN A 51 -5.96 3.23 -10.50
N GLY A 52 -4.87 2.91 -9.82
CA GLY A 52 -3.56 2.74 -10.47
C GLY A 52 -2.81 4.04 -10.73
N GLN A 53 -3.19 5.11 -10.08
CA GLN A 53 -2.58 6.42 -10.30
C GLN A 53 -2.07 7.07 -9.02
#